data_31ecb39ce533c24a00165327b3c459c2
#
_entry.id   31ecb39ce533c24a00165327b3c459c2
#
_cell.length_a   1.000
_cell.length_b   1.000
_cell.length_c   1.000
_cell.angle_alpha   90.00
_cell.angle_beta   90.00
_cell.angle_gamma   90.00
#
_symmetry.space_group_name_H-M   'P 1'
#
loop_
_entity.id
_entity.type
_entity.pdbx_description
1 polymer ?
#
loop_
_entity_poly.entity_id
_entity_poly.type
_entity_poly.pdbx_seq_one_letter_code
_entity_poly.pdbx_strand_id
1 'polypeptide(L)'
;GETDLLFIGLSKGKQRLGGSALAQVYSQLGDECPDVDDPRVLKLFFHIIQALNELGLAYAYHDRSDGGLFTTLCEMAFASRTGLKVDLTELGRDPVAALFNEELGAVLQVPRVRRQGILGALKKSGLHRHAHIIGETTTDGLVTFTHKDKTVFQDSRVNLHRAWSETTFRMQSLRDNPTCAQEEYDRLLDTADPGLSAQPTFDPEEKIAAPYIGKGAKP
;
A
#
# COMPACT_ATOMS: atom_id res chain seq x y z
N GLY A 1 -3.28 14.15 -10.52
CA GLY A 1 -4.00 12.93 -10.13
C GLY A 1 -5.36 13.25 -9.58
N GLU A 2 -6.29 12.32 -9.77
CA GLU A 2 -7.67 12.45 -9.27
C GLU A 2 -7.85 11.79 -7.89
N THR A 3 -6.78 11.23 -7.35
CA THR A 3 -6.79 10.49 -6.09
C THR A 3 -5.74 11.01 -5.12
N ASP A 4 -6.00 10.79 -3.83
CA ASP A 4 -5.09 11.08 -2.75
C ASP A 4 -4.67 9.77 -2.07
N LEU A 5 -3.47 9.78 -1.48
CA LEU A 5 -3.00 8.74 -0.56
C LEU A 5 -3.32 9.20 0.87
N LEU A 6 -4.23 8.47 1.50
CA LEU A 6 -4.65 8.67 2.89
C LEU A 6 -3.93 7.65 3.76
N PHE A 7 -3.05 8.09 4.63
CA PHE A 7 -2.41 7.26 5.66
C PHE A 7 -3.20 7.37 6.97
N ILE A 8 -3.45 6.23 7.61
CA ILE A 8 -4.06 6.16 8.95
C ILE A 8 -3.11 5.35 9.84
N GLY A 9 -2.44 6.06 10.78
CA GLY A 9 -1.49 5.45 11.73
C GLY A 9 -2.08 5.35 13.13
N LEU A 10 -1.96 4.20 13.80
CA LEU A 10 -2.65 3.94 15.07
C LEU A 10 -1.79 4.18 16.31
N SER A 11 -0.51 4.46 16.15
CA SER A 11 0.48 4.60 17.23
C SER A 11 0.52 5.96 17.92
N LYS A 12 -0.38 6.89 17.58
CA LYS A 12 -0.40 8.26 18.14
C LYS A 12 0.92 9.02 17.94
N GLY A 13 1.59 8.80 16.80
CA GLY A 13 2.85 9.46 16.45
C GLY A 13 4.10 8.78 16.99
N LYS A 14 3.99 7.64 17.66
CA LYS A 14 5.14 6.79 17.96
C LYS A 14 5.69 6.21 16.66
N GLN A 15 7.01 6.04 16.63
CA GLN A 15 7.74 5.53 15.46
C GLN A 15 8.82 4.56 15.96
N ARG A 16 8.37 3.51 16.67
CA ARG A 16 9.23 2.48 17.24
C ARG A 16 9.81 1.60 16.14
N LEU A 17 11.12 1.44 16.14
CA LEU A 17 11.89 0.69 15.13
C LEU A 17 12.36 -0.68 15.62
N GLY A 18 12.10 -1.02 16.88
CA GLY A 18 12.52 -2.31 17.43
C GLY A 18 11.87 -3.48 16.71
N GLY A 19 12.67 -4.49 16.35
CA GLY A 19 12.25 -5.68 15.61
C GLY A 19 11.95 -5.45 14.13
N SER A 20 12.01 -4.20 13.62
CA SER A 20 11.68 -3.88 12.23
C SER A 20 12.65 -4.50 11.23
N ALA A 21 12.21 -4.64 9.97
CA ALA A 21 13.08 -5.05 8.86
C ALA A 21 14.31 -4.16 8.72
N LEU A 22 14.16 -2.84 8.96
CA LEU A 22 15.30 -1.92 8.99
C LEU A 22 16.32 -2.30 10.05
N ALA A 23 15.88 -2.57 11.29
CA ALA A 23 16.77 -2.98 12.37
C ALA A 23 17.52 -4.28 12.01
N GLN A 24 16.82 -5.26 11.43
CA GLN A 24 17.40 -6.52 10.99
C GLN A 24 18.48 -6.33 9.92
N VAL A 25 18.25 -5.47 8.91
CA VAL A 25 19.23 -5.15 7.86
C VAL A 25 20.53 -4.60 8.47
N TYR A 26 20.43 -3.81 9.54
CA TYR A 26 21.60 -3.28 10.26
C TYR A 26 22.11 -4.21 11.37
N SER A 27 21.62 -5.45 11.45
CA SER A 27 22.00 -6.43 12.51
C SER A 27 21.77 -5.89 13.92
N GLN A 28 20.66 -5.16 14.10
CA GLN A 28 20.21 -4.57 15.36
C GLN A 28 18.82 -5.08 15.73
N LEU A 29 18.46 -5.03 17.01
CA LEU A 29 17.11 -5.32 17.47
C LEU A 29 16.29 -4.05 17.70
N GLY A 30 16.93 -2.95 18.05
CA GLY A 30 16.28 -1.71 18.49
C GLY A 30 15.78 -1.80 19.93
N ASP A 31 15.33 -0.67 20.47
CA ASP A 31 14.97 -0.56 21.90
C ASP A 31 13.47 -0.85 22.15
N GLU A 32 12.58 -0.28 21.33
CA GLU A 32 11.13 -0.41 21.50
C GLU A 32 10.49 -1.00 20.24
N CYS A 33 9.64 -2.02 20.44
CA CYS A 33 8.86 -2.62 19.35
C CYS A 33 7.48 -1.97 19.23
N PRO A 34 6.88 -1.94 18.02
CA PRO A 34 5.47 -1.62 17.82
C PRO A 34 4.55 -2.48 18.70
N ASP A 35 3.44 -1.89 19.16
CA ASP A 35 2.43 -2.59 19.96
C ASP A 35 1.05 -1.94 19.76
N VAL A 36 0.00 -2.64 20.18
CA VAL A 36 -1.36 -2.12 20.22
C VAL A 36 -1.55 -1.25 21.46
N ASP A 37 -1.23 0.03 21.37
CA ASP A 37 -1.35 0.95 22.51
C ASP A 37 -2.81 1.19 22.96
N ASP A 38 -3.77 1.13 22.05
CA ASP A 38 -5.20 1.28 22.37
C ASP A 38 -6.07 0.42 21.44
N PRO A 39 -6.58 -0.73 21.92
CA PRO A 39 -7.40 -1.63 21.13
C PRO A 39 -8.73 -1.00 20.66
N ARG A 40 -9.20 0.06 21.32
CA ARG A 40 -10.41 0.78 20.88
C ARG A 40 -10.16 1.55 19.59
N VAL A 41 -8.96 2.12 19.43
CA VAL A 41 -8.55 2.79 18.18
C VAL A 41 -8.46 1.78 17.04
N LEU A 42 -7.90 0.59 17.28
CA LEU A 42 -7.85 -0.49 16.30
C LEU A 42 -9.27 -0.93 15.87
N LYS A 43 -10.20 -1.07 16.82
CA LYS A 43 -11.61 -1.38 16.51
C LYS A 43 -12.27 -0.29 15.65
N LEU A 44 -12.05 0.98 15.99
CA LEU A 44 -12.59 2.10 15.21
C LEU A 44 -11.99 2.14 13.80
N PHE A 45 -10.70 1.90 13.67
CA PHE A 45 -10.01 1.78 12.39
C PHE A 45 -10.65 0.69 11.52
N PHE A 46 -10.84 -0.51 12.05
CA PHE A 46 -11.49 -1.59 11.33
C PHE A 46 -12.87 -1.18 10.80
N HIS A 47 -13.71 -0.58 11.64
CA HIS A 47 -15.05 -0.15 11.22
C HIS A 47 -15.01 0.92 10.12
N ILE A 48 -14.10 1.89 10.20
CA ILE A 48 -14.01 2.93 9.17
C ILE A 48 -13.50 2.39 7.83
N ILE A 49 -12.55 1.45 7.86
CA ILE A 49 -12.06 0.79 6.65
C ILE A 49 -13.20 0.02 5.96
N GLN A 50 -13.98 -0.77 6.71
CA GLN A 50 -15.12 -1.49 6.15
C GLN A 50 -16.15 -0.53 5.55
N ALA A 51 -16.49 0.56 6.24
CA ALA A 51 -17.43 1.55 5.74
C ALA A 51 -16.93 2.24 4.45
N LEU A 52 -15.64 2.59 4.37
CA LEU A 52 -15.06 3.18 3.15
C LEU A 52 -15.07 2.20 1.98
N ASN A 53 -14.83 0.92 2.26
CA ASN A 53 -14.89 -0.14 1.24
C ASN A 53 -16.32 -0.36 0.74
N GLU A 54 -17.30 -0.49 1.64
CA GLU A 54 -18.72 -0.65 1.31
C GLU A 54 -19.26 0.52 0.46
N LEU A 55 -18.78 1.73 0.71
CA LEU A 55 -19.14 2.93 -0.04
C LEU A 55 -18.37 3.08 -1.37
N GLY A 56 -17.46 2.17 -1.70
CA GLY A 56 -16.61 2.27 -2.90
C GLY A 56 -15.64 3.46 -2.88
N LEU A 57 -15.23 3.92 -1.70
CA LEU A 57 -14.33 5.06 -1.51
C LEU A 57 -12.87 4.66 -1.26
N ALA A 58 -12.60 3.39 -1.02
CA ALA A 58 -11.26 2.82 -0.96
C ALA A 58 -10.94 2.16 -2.32
N TYR A 59 -10.23 2.88 -3.20
CA TYR A 59 -9.82 2.37 -4.52
C TYR A 59 -8.66 1.38 -4.42
N ALA A 60 -7.79 1.55 -3.45
CA ALA A 60 -6.76 0.62 -3.05
C ALA A 60 -6.54 0.72 -1.55
N TYR A 61 -6.08 -0.36 -0.96
CA TYR A 61 -5.76 -0.49 0.46
C TYR A 61 -4.50 -1.33 0.62
N HIS A 62 -3.62 -0.89 1.49
CA HIS A 62 -2.49 -1.68 1.94
C HIS A 62 -2.20 -1.38 3.42
N ASP A 63 -2.13 -2.38 4.25
CA ASP A 63 -1.70 -2.25 5.64
C ASP A 63 -0.19 -1.98 5.71
N ARG A 64 0.23 -1.18 6.70
CA ARG A 64 1.64 -1.03 6.99
C ARG A 64 2.14 -2.27 7.72
N SER A 65 3.08 -2.97 7.10
CA SER A 65 3.68 -4.22 7.57
C SER A 65 5.21 -4.15 7.52
N ASP A 66 5.87 -5.27 7.24
CA ASP A 66 7.33 -5.37 7.16
C ASP A 66 7.92 -4.35 6.19
N GLY A 67 8.97 -3.65 6.61
CA GLY A 67 9.57 -2.55 5.86
C GLY A 67 8.83 -1.21 5.98
N GLY A 68 7.77 -1.14 6.77
CA GLY A 68 7.07 0.07 7.14
C GLY A 68 6.33 0.76 5.99
N LEU A 69 6.13 2.06 6.11
CA LEU A 69 5.42 2.88 5.13
C LEU A 69 6.13 2.92 3.77
N PHE A 70 7.46 2.82 3.75
CA PHE A 70 8.25 2.80 2.52
C PHE A 70 7.84 1.62 1.64
N THR A 71 7.90 0.39 2.18
CA THR A 71 7.56 -0.83 1.45
C THR A 71 6.08 -0.84 1.06
N THR A 72 5.18 -0.50 1.99
CA THR A 72 3.74 -0.36 1.73
C THR A 72 3.45 0.49 0.48
N LEU A 73 4.04 1.68 0.40
CA LEU A 73 3.84 2.60 -0.72
C LEU A 73 4.48 2.10 -2.02
N CYS A 74 5.67 1.49 -1.94
CA CYS A 74 6.31 0.87 -3.09
C CYS A 74 5.46 -0.26 -3.67
N GLU A 75 4.92 -1.15 -2.84
CA GLU A 75 4.08 -2.27 -3.26
C GLU A 75 2.76 -1.78 -3.91
N MET A 76 2.15 -0.72 -3.36
CA MET A 76 1.02 -0.07 -4.01
C MET A 76 1.38 0.50 -5.39
N ALA A 77 2.57 1.10 -5.53
CA ALA A 77 3.08 1.60 -6.82
C ALA A 77 3.37 0.45 -7.81
N PHE A 78 3.86 -0.69 -7.34
CA PHE A 78 4.11 -1.86 -8.18
C PHE A 78 2.80 -2.42 -8.76
N ALA A 79 1.79 -2.59 -7.89
CA ALA A 79 0.49 -3.13 -8.29
C ALA A 79 -0.23 -2.23 -9.31
N SER A 80 -0.14 -0.91 -9.14
CA SER A 80 -0.80 0.06 -10.03
C SER A 80 0.05 0.49 -11.23
N ARG A 81 1.34 0.13 -11.26
CA ARG A 81 2.33 0.59 -12.25
C ARG A 81 2.43 2.12 -12.37
N THR A 82 2.15 2.85 -11.28
CA THR A 82 2.22 4.32 -11.21
C THR A 82 3.45 4.78 -10.44
N GLY A 83 3.81 6.06 -10.60
CA GLY A 83 4.69 6.73 -9.66
C GLY A 83 3.91 7.26 -8.46
N LEU A 84 4.63 7.72 -7.45
CA LEU A 84 4.07 8.33 -6.23
C LEU A 84 4.86 9.59 -5.87
N LYS A 85 4.14 10.60 -5.38
CA LYS A 85 4.73 11.76 -4.71
C LYS A 85 4.15 11.84 -3.29
N VAL A 86 5.01 11.70 -2.29
CA VAL A 86 4.64 11.57 -0.88
C VAL A 86 5.37 12.60 -0.05
N ASP A 87 4.64 13.32 0.80
CA ASP A 87 5.18 14.28 1.77
C ASP A 87 5.07 13.69 3.18
N LEU A 88 6.22 13.56 3.84
CA LEU A 88 6.34 12.99 5.20
C LEU A 88 6.30 14.06 6.30
N THR A 89 6.15 15.34 5.96
CA THR A 89 6.32 16.47 6.89
C THR A 89 5.41 16.34 8.11
N GLU A 90 4.16 15.91 7.91
CA GLU A 90 3.17 15.73 8.99
C GLU A 90 3.35 14.42 9.78
N LEU A 91 4.25 13.53 9.34
CA LEU A 91 4.48 12.24 9.98
C LEU A 91 5.59 12.25 11.03
N GLY A 92 6.25 13.39 11.25
CA GLY A 92 7.26 13.53 12.29
C GLY A 92 8.51 14.26 11.86
N ARG A 93 9.53 14.25 12.72
CA ARG A 93 10.78 15.00 12.47
C ARG A 93 11.82 14.19 11.70
N ASP A 94 11.81 12.87 11.89
CA ASP A 94 12.77 11.93 11.30
C ASP A 94 12.10 11.17 10.15
N PRO A 95 12.47 11.44 8.89
CA PRO A 95 11.89 10.75 7.74
C PRO A 95 12.24 9.27 7.69
N VAL A 96 13.38 8.84 8.25
CA VAL A 96 13.75 7.41 8.30
C VAL A 96 12.82 6.69 9.27
N ALA A 97 12.62 7.21 10.47
CA ALA A 97 11.69 6.64 11.42
C ALA A 97 10.24 6.65 10.88
N ALA A 98 9.81 7.71 10.17
CA ALA A 98 8.49 7.79 9.55
C ALA A 98 8.28 6.70 8.49
N LEU A 99 9.29 6.43 7.66
CA LEU A 99 9.23 5.47 6.56
C LEU A 99 9.34 4.01 7.01
N PHE A 100 10.18 3.72 7.99
CA PHE A 100 10.57 2.33 8.29
C PHE A 100 10.05 1.79 9.62
N ASN A 101 9.26 2.57 10.39
CA ASN A 101 8.57 1.99 11.54
C ASN A 101 7.41 1.08 11.05
N GLU A 102 7.22 -0.02 11.76
CA GLU A 102 6.20 -1.03 11.48
C GLU A 102 5.02 -0.93 12.47
N GLU A 103 4.74 0.28 12.94
CA GLU A 103 3.57 0.58 13.76
C GLU A 103 2.28 0.27 13.00
N LEU A 104 1.21 -0.10 13.70
CA LEU A 104 -0.09 -0.38 13.09
C LEU A 104 -0.61 0.80 12.27
N GLY A 105 -1.11 0.53 11.09
CA GLY A 105 -1.66 1.53 10.19
C GLY A 105 -1.88 1.00 8.79
N ALA A 106 -2.42 1.84 7.91
CA ALA A 106 -2.64 1.50 6.52
C ALA A 106 -2.61 2.74 5.62
N VAL A 107 -2.37 2.52 4.34
CA VAL A 107 -2.53 3.51 3.28
C VAL A 107 -3.74 3.14 2.42
N LEU A 108 -4.58 4.13 2.13
CA LEU A 108 -5.69 4.01 1.20
C LEU A 108 -5.49 4.97 0.03
N GLN A 109 -5.83 4.53 -1.17
CA GLN A 109 -6.05 5.42 -2.29
C GLN A 109 -7.52 5.82 -2.32
N VAL A 110 -7.81 7.11 -2.23
CA VAL A 110 -9.17 7.64 -2.13
C VAL A 110 -9.45 8.70 -3.20
N PRO A 111 -10.70 8.83 -3.69
CA PRO A 111 -11.01 9.87 -4.68
C PRO A 111 -10.90 11.26 -4.06
N ARG A 112 -10.13 12.14 -4.71
CA ARG A 112 -9.88 13.51 -4.24
C ARG A 112 -11.16 14.32 -4.05
N VAL A 113 -12.13 14.12 -4.93
CA VAL A 113 -13.43 14.79 -4.84
C VAL A 113 -14.23 14.42 -3.57
N ARG A 114 -13.88 13.31 -2.93
CA ARG A 114 -14.51 12.85 -1.69
C ARG A 114 -13.68 13.14 -0.43
N ARG A 115 -12.50 13.74 -0.57
CA ARG A 115 -11.57 14.04 0.52
C ARG A 115 -12.25 14.65 1.74
N GLN A 116 -13.03 15.71 1.55
CA GLN A 116 -13.67 16.42 2.67
C GLN A 116 -14.71 15.55 3.40
N GLY A 117 -15.46 14.76 2.67
CA GLY A 117 -16.42 13.82 3.25
C GLY A 117 -15.73 12.72 4.07
N ILE A 118 -14.65 12.16 3.53
CA ILE A 118 -13.84 11.12 4.19
C ILE A 118 -13.20 11.67 5.48
N LEU A 119 -12.55 12.83 5.40
CA LEU A 119 -11.95 13.48 6.58
C LEU A 119 -13.02 13.87 7.62
N GLY A 120 -14.21 14.28 7.18
CA GLY A 120 -15.37 14.52 8.04
C GLY A 120 -15.85 13.25 8.76
N ALA A 121 -15.90 12.11 8.08
CA ALA A 121 -16.24 10.82 8.69
C ALA A 121 -15.18 10.37 9.70
N LEU A 122 -13.91 10.51 9.37
CA LEU A 122 -12.78 10.24 10.28
C LEU A 122 -12.82 11.14 11.53
N LYS A 123 -13.25 12.41 11.37
CA LYS A 123 -13.42 13.31 12.50
C LYS A 123 -14.57 12.88 13.41
N LYS A 124 -15.70 12.47 12.84
CA LYS A 124 -16.86 11.97 13.61
C LYS A 124 -16.55 10.68 14.35
N SER A 125 -15.73 9.80 13.77
CA SER A 125 -15.30 8.56 14.41
C SER A 125 -14.18 8.74 15.45
N GLY A 126 -13.59 9.95 15.58
CA GLY A 126 -12.47 10.20 16.48
C GLY A 126 -11.09 9.84 15.91
N LEU A 127 -11.00 9.42 14.65
CA LEU A 127 -9.74 9.02 14.00
C LEU A 127 -9.02 10.15 13.26
N HIS A 128 -9.51 11.39 13.32
CA HIS A 128 -8.93 12.51 12.55
C HIS A 128 -7.47 12.82 12.89
N ARG A 129 -7.04 12.52 14.14
CA ARG A 129 -5.64 12.73 14.58
C ARG A 129 -4.70 11.61 14.12
N HIS A 130 -5.25 10.57 13.56
CA HIS A 130 -4.53 9.41 13.06
C HIS A 130 -4.41 9.40 11.53
N ALA A 131 -5.13 10.32 10.86
CA ALA A 131 -5.33 10.31 9.41
C ALA A 131 -4.66 11.52 8.76
N HIS A 132 -3.80 11.25 7.78
CA HIS A 132 -3.02 12.25 7.06
C HIS A 132 -3.14 12.01 5.55
N ILE A 133 -3.42 13.07 4.78
CA ILE A 133 -3.23 13.00 3.32
C ILE A 133 -1.73 13.19 3.09
N ILE A 134 -1.07 12.15 2.65
CA ILE A 134 0.38 12.11 2.54
C ILE A 134 0.88 12.28 1.09
N GLY A 135 0.01 12.21 0.09
CA GLY A 135 0.48 12.32 -1.28
C GLY A 135 -0.55 11.93 -2.32
N GLU A 136 -0.05 11.63 -3.50
CA GLU A 136 -0.83 11.29 -4.69
C GLU A 136 -0.07 10.33 -5.61
N THR A 137 -0.80 9.69 -6.53
CA THR A 137 -0.22 8.91 -7.62
C THR A 137 0.23 9.84 -8.76
N THR A 138 1.31 9.47 -9.46
CA THR A 138 1.84 10.20 -10.61
C THR A 138 1.97 9.29 -11.83
N THR A 139 2.17 9.88 -13.01
CA THR A 139 2.35 9.14 -14.27
C THR A 139 3.81 9.09 -14.74
N ASP A 140 4.74 9.68 -13.98
CA ASP A 140 6.15 9.77 -14.35
C ASP A 140 6.96 8.50 -14.02
N GLY A 141 6.34 7.55 -13.32
CA GLY A 141 6.99 6.30 -12.91
C GLY A 141 8.03 6.46 -11.80
N LEU A 142 8.08 7.62 -11.14
CA LEU A 142 8.99 7.90 -10.03
C LEU A 142 8.29 7.71 -8.69
N VAL A 143 8.97 7.11 -7.72
CA VAL A 143 8.58 7.10 -6.32
C VAL A 143 9.42 8.14 -5.59
N THR A 144 8.77 9.21 -5.15
CA THR A 144 9.43 10.37 -4.56
C THR A 144 8.90 10.61 -3.15
N PHE A 145 9.80 10.64 -2.17
CA PHE A 145 9.49 11.05 -0.81
C PHE A 145 10.13 12.41 -0.51
N THR A 146 9.34 13.31 0.05
CA THR A 146 9.78 14.64 0.47
C THR A 146 9.56 14.82 1.97
N HIS A 147 10.34 15.67 2.60
CA HIS A 147 10.16 16.12 3.98
C HIS A 147 10.58 17.58 4.08
N LYS A 148 9.67 18.47 4.51
CA LYS A 148 9.90 19.92 4.56
C LYS A 148 10.44 20.47 3.24
N ASP A 149 9.73 20.16 2.16
CA ASP A 149 10.05 20.57 0.78
C ASP A 149 11.40 20.06 0.22
N LYS A 150 12.08 19.16 0.93
CA LYS A 150 13.32 18.52 0.45
C LYS A 150 13.03 17.10 0.05
N THR A 151 13.52 16.69 -1.11
CA THR A 151 13.52 15.29 -1.53
C THR A 151 14.48 14.51 -0.63
N VAL A 152 13.95 13.55 0.11
CA VAL A 152 14.73 12.65 0.98
C VAL A 152 15.04 11.33 0.29
N PHE A 153 14.22 10.94 -0.68
CA PHE A 153 14.45 9.78 -1.52
C PHE A 153 13.70 9.91 -2.85
N GLN A 154 14.32 9.42 -3.93
CA GLN A 154 13.67 9.27 -5.24
C GLN A 154 14.33 8.14 -6.01
N ASP A 155 13.51 7.26 -6.59
CA ASP A 155 13.96 6.25 -7.56
C ASP A 155 12.81 5.89 -8.50
N SER A 156 13.12 5.17 -9.58
CA SER A 156 12.10 4.66 -10.47
C SER A 156 11.34 3.50 -9.83
N ARG A 157 10.03 3.43 -10.07
CA ARG A 157 9.21 2.29 -9.65
C ARG A 157 9.80 0.97 -10.14
N VAL A 158 10.35 0.94 -11.36
CA VAL A 158 10.92 -0.27 -11.97
C VAL A 158 12.14 -0.75 -11.19
N ASN A 159 13.07 0.15 -10.84
CA ASN A 159 14.25 -0.20 -10.04
C ASN A 159 13.85 -0.77 -8.68
N LEU A 160 12.92 -0.11 -8.00
CA LEU A 160 12.41 -0.56 -6.71
C LEU A 160 11.72 -1.92 -6.80
N HIS A 161 10.90 -2.13 -7.85
CA HIS A 161 10.21 -3.40 -8.08
C HIS A 161 11.21 -4.53 -8.36
N ARG A 162 12.25 -4.27 -9.14
CA ARG A 162 13.32 -5.24 -9.37
C ARG A 162 14.08 -5.58 -8.09
N ALA A 163 14.43 -4.58 -7.29
CA ALA A 163 15.08 -4.80 -6.00
C ALA A 163 14.20 -5.65 -5.05
N TRP A 164 12.91 -5.36 -4.99
CA TRP A 164 11.93 -6.13 -4.21
C TRP A 164 11.77 -7.56 -4.68
N SER A 165 11.77 -7.80 -6.01
CA SER A 165 11.59 -9.12 -6.62
C SER A 165 12.89 -9.94 -6.68
N GLU A 166 14.06 -9.37 -6.44
CA GLU A 166 15.35 -10.03 -6.68
C GLU A 166 15.52 -11.33 -5.89
N THR A 167 15.12 -11.33 -4.61
CA THR A 167 15.23 -12.55 -3.78
C THR A 167 14.39 -13.69 -4.35
N THR A 168 13.15 -13.41 -4.74
CA THR A 168 12.26 -14.41 -5.36
C THR A 168 12.83 -14.90 -6.69
N PHE A 169 13.33 -14.00 -7.53
CA PHE A 169 13.99 -14.36 -8.80
C PHE A 169 15.18 -15.31 -8.58
N ARG A 170 16.05 -15.00 -7.62
CA ARG A 170 17.20 -15.86 -7.33
C ARG A 170 16.78 -17.24 -6.81
N MET A 171 15.75 -17.30 -5.95
CA MET A 171 15.22 -18.57 -5.47
C MET A 171 14.58 -19.40 -6.61
N GLN A 172 13.80 -18.77 -7.49
CA GLN A 172 13.22 -19.41 -8.66
C GLN A 172 14.30 -19.95 -9.60
N SER A 173 15.36 -19.18 -9.85
CA SER A 173 16.48 -19.59 -10.71
C SER A 173 17.22 -20.83 -10.20
N LEU A 174 17.19 -21.08 -8.87
CA LEU A 174 17.78 -22.29 -8.27
C LEU A 174 16.85 -23.50 -8.32
N ARG A 175 15.54 -23.27 -8.28
CA ARG A 175 14.53 -24.34 -8.18
C ARG A 175 13.94 -24.73 -9.54
N ASP A 176 13.66 -23.71 -10.38
CA ASP A 176 12.90 -23.86 -11.61
C ASP A 176 13.82 -23.72 -12.85
N ASN A 177 13.24 -23.50 -14.02
CA ASN A 177 14.03 -23.21 -15.22
C ASN A 177 14.63 -21.80 -15.13
N PRO A 178 15.99 -21.65 -15.09
CA PRO A 178 16.62 -20.35 -14.92
C PRO A 178 16.30 -19.35 -16.03
N THR A 179 16.11 -19.84 -17.28
CA THR A 179 15.76 -18.98 -18.42
C THR A 179 14.36 -18.38 -18.23
N CYS A 180 13.39 -19.20 -17.85
CA CYS A 180 12.03 -18.70 -17.57
C CYS A 180 12.01 -17.72 -16.39
N ALA A 181 12.75 -18.00 -15.32
CA ALA A 181 12.88 -17.09 -14.17
C ALA A 181 13.51 -15.76 -14.59
N GLN A 182 14.52 -15.77 -15.47
CA GLN A 182 15.12 -14.56 -16.02
C GLN A 182 14.14 -13.76 -16.88
N GLU A 183 13.40 -14.43 -17.78
CA GLU A 183 12.40 -13.79 -18.63
C GLU A 183 11.29 -13.12 -17.79
N GLU A 184 10.80 -13.80 -16.74
CA GLU A 184 9.82 -13.23 -15.81
C GLU A 184 10.37 -11.98 -15.11
N TYR A 185 11.60 -12.05 -14.59
CA TYR A 185 12.24 -10.93 -13.92
C TYR A 185 12.49 -9.75 -14.86
N ASP A 186 12.84 -10.00 -16.12
CA ASP A 186 13.10 -8.95 -17.13
C ASP A 186 11.81 -8.32 -17.67
N ARG A 187 10.65 -8.99 -17.52
CA ARG A 187 9.34 -8.38 -17.82
C ARG A 187 9.08 -7.10 -17.00
N LEU A 188 9.68 -6.99 -15.82
CA LEU A 188 9.58 -5.78 -15.02
C LEU A 188 10.18 -4.53 -15.70
N LEU A 189 11.07 -4.71 -16.69
CA LEU A 189 11.66 -3.63 -17.48
C LEU A 189 10.73 -3.14 -18.59
N ASP A 190 9.80 -3.96 -19.03
CA ASP A 190 8.85 -3.61 -20.08
C ASP A 190 7.70 -2.79 -19.50
N THR A 191 7.77 -1.46 -19.67
CA THR A 191 6.74 -0.53 -19.20
C THR A 191 5.44 -0.63 -20.00
N ALA A 192 5.47 -1.22 -21.20
CA ALA A 192 4.33 -1.42 -22.07
C ALA A 192 3.66 -2.79 -21.89
N ASP A 193 4.25 -3.68 -21.09
CA ASP A 193 3.67 -4.99 -20.81
C ASP A 193 2.27 -4.85 -20.18
N PRO A 194 1.19 -5.33 -20.85
CA PRO A 194 -0.17 -5.19 -20.35
C PRO A 194 -0.46 -6.07 -19.12
N GLY A 195 0.48 -6.93 -18.72
CA GLY A 195 0.29 -7.96 -17.71
C GLY A 195 -0.44 -9.18 -18.25
N LEU A 196 -0.94 -10.02 -17.36
CA LEU A 196 -1.72 -11.20 -17.73
C LEU A 196 -3.10 -10.77 -18.25
N SER A 197 -3.43 -11.19 -19.47
CA SER A 197 -4.73 -10.96 -20.07
C SER A 197 -5.31 -12.29 -20.56
N ALA A 198 -6.58 -12.55 -20.24
CA ALA A 198 -7.30 -13.71 -20.73
C ALA A 198 -8.22 -13.29 -21.88
N GLN A 199 -8.29 -14.13 -22.91
CA GLN A 199 -9.30 -14.01 -23.98
C GLN A 199 -10.22 -15.24 -23.88
N PRO A 200 -11.26 -15.20 -23.06
CA PRO A 200 -12.16 -16.34 -22.89
C PRO A 200 -12.96 -16.56 -24.17
N THR A 201 -13.29 -17.83 -24.43
CA THR A 201 -14.19 -18.23 -25.55
C THR A 201 -15.66 -18.08 -25.24
N PHE A 202 -15.98 -17.59 -24.06
CA PHE A 202 -17.34 -17.32 -23.55
C PHE A 202 -17.43 -15.86 -23.12
N ASP A 203 -18.67 -15.34 -23.00
CA ASP A 203 -18.92 -14.01 -22.47
C ASP A 203 -18.78 -14.03 -20.92
N PRO A 204 -17.76 -13.37 -20.33
CA PRO A 204 -17.60 -13.34 -18.88
C PRO A 204 -18.71 -12.57 -18.14
N GLU A 205 -19.47 -11.71 -18.83
CA GLU A 205 -20.62 -10.98 -18.25
C GLU A 205 -21.90 -11.81 -18.27
N GLU A 206 -21.93 -12.94 -18.98
CA GLU A 206 -23.08 -13.84 -19.00
C GLU A 206 -23.31 -14.46 -17.62
N LYS A 207 -24.44 -14.11 -17.01
CA LYS A 207 -24.86 -14.66 -15.73
C LYS A 207 -25.58 -16.00 -15.91
N ILE A 208 -24.85 -17.08 -16.15
CA ILE A 208 -25.38 -18.44 -16.35
C ILE A 208 -26.34 -18.85 -15.23
N ALA A 209 -26.10 -18.40 -13.99
CA ALA A 209 -26.94 -18.71 -12.85
C ALA A 209 -28.22 -17.84 -12.78
N ALA A 210 -28.34 -16.77 -13.56
CA ALA A 210 -29.48 -15.85 -13.48
C ALA A 210 -30.86 -16.53 -13.65
N PRO A 211 -31.03 -17.53 -14.55
CA PRO A 211 -32.30 -18.24 -14.69
C PRO A 211 -32.72 -19.06 -13.45
N TYR A 212 -31.78 -19.35 -12.55
CA TYR A 212 -31.98 -20.20 -11.38
C TYR A 212 -32.03 -19.43 -10.07
N ILE A 213 -31.57 -18.17 -10.06
CA ILE A 213 -31.61 -17.32 -8.88
C ILE A 213 -33.05 -16.93 -8.56
N GLY A 214 -33.50 -17.14 -7.33
CA GLY A 214 -34.83 -16.76 -6.84
C GLY A 214 -35.96 -17.74 -7.17
N LYS A 215 -35.70 -18.86 -7.82
CA LYS A 215 -36.72 -19.89 -8.10
C LYS A 215 -36.97 -20.91 -6.96
N GLY A 216 -36.66 -20.54 -5.73
CA GLY A 216 -37.16 -21.25 -4.55
C GLY A 216 -36.67 -22.69 -4.37
N ALA A 217 -35.63 -23.13 -5.05
CA ALA A 217 -34.96 -24.38 -4.70
C ALA A 217 -34.26 -24.19 -3.36
N LYS A 218 -34.92 -24.60 -2.28
CA LYS A 218 -34.23 -24.79 -1.00
C LYS A 218 -33.21 -25.91 -1.19
N PRO A 219 -31.98 -25.74 -0.65
CA PRO A 219 -30.98 -26.83 -0.64
C PRO A 219 -31.50 -28.02 0.18
#